data_437a5f63da670e4fceae7d727d80f9a8
#
_entry.id   437a5f63da670e4fceae7d727d80f9a8
#
_cell.length_a   1.000
_cell.length_b   1.000
_cell.length_c   1.000
_cell.angle_alpha   90.00
_cell.angle_beta   90.00
_cell.angle_gamma   90.00
#
_symmetry.space_group_name_H-M   'P 1'
#
loop_
_entity.id
_entity.type
_entity.pdbx_description
1 polymer ?
#
loop_
_entity_poly.entity_id
_entity_poly.type
_entity_poly.pdbx_seq_one_letter_code
_entity_poly.pdbx_strand_id
1 'polypeptide(L)'
;GDIGDGIEEKVDAGKVLSMLRQELSKEDLDVQTTIGILRSVEIDAEDDDEDELDAHRLANFLEVLEKYEQSPALCVVFNSQGNDHRVTTHLLDPGIVSQSVMDTVQGGILMSGTLTPPEMYTETLGVPSERPVIAESYPSPFMADRRPVMIASDVTSKYTARGETNTRKIREHIQAILQQTPGHVAIFCQ
;
A
#
# COMPACT_ATOMS: atom_id res chain seq x y z
N GLY A 1 -13.78 2.22 26.50
CA GLY A 1 -14.81 2.26 25.49
C GLY A 1 -14.68 1.01 24.65
N ASP A 2 -15.70 0.17 24.63
CA ASP A 2 -15.77 -1.01 23.77
C ASP A 2 -15.58 -0.56 22.32
N ILE A 3 -14.50 -1.02 21.72
CA ILE A 3 -14.37 -1.03 20.26
C ILE A 3 -15.37 -2.09 19.83
N GLY A 4 -16.53 -1.67 19.30
CA GLY A 4 -17.50 -2.59 18.77
C GLY A 4 -16.83 -3.54 17.79
N ASP A 5 -17.09 -4.83 17.92
CA ASP A 5 -16.54 -5.87 17.04
C ASP A 5 -16.94 -5.54 15.60
N GLY A 6 -15.97 -4.98 14.83
CA GLY A 6 -16.12 -4.81 13.41
C GLY A 6 -16.13 -6.18 12.74
N ILE A 7 -16.94 -6.34 11.70
CA ILE A 7 -16.93 -7.53 10.87
C ILE A 7 -15.94 -7.29 9.72
N GLU A 8 -14.98 -8.19 9.57
CA GLU A 8 -14.11 -8.24 8.41
C GLU A 8 -14.21 -9.63 7.79
N GLU A 9 -14.63 -9.69 6.55
CA GLU A 9 -14.93 -10.95 5.87
C GLU A 9 -14.39 -10.93 4.43
N LYS A 10 -13.71 -12.03 4.06
CA LYS A 10 -13.38 -12.27 2.66
C LYS A 10 -14.63 -12.66 1.90
N VAL A 11 -14.92 -11.96 0.81
CA VAL A 11 -16.06 -12.22 -0.06
C VAL A 11 -15.60 -12.72 -1.43
N ASP A 12 -16.47 -13.48 -2.09
CA ASP A 12 -16.20 -13.99 -3.44
C ASP A 12 -16.33 -12.87 -4.47
N ALA A 13 -15.25 -12.64 -5.24
CA ALA A 13 -15.19 -11.57 -6.25
C ALA A 13 -16.26 -11.72 -7.34
N GLY A 14 -16.47 -12.96 -7.83
CA GLY A 14 -17.47 -13.26 -8.85
C GLY A 14 -18.88 -12.99 -8.35
N LYS A 15 -19.16 -13.31 -7.07
CA LYS A 15 -20.45 -13.01 -6.45
C LYS A 15 -20.67 -11.50 -6.35
N VAL A 16 -19.67 -10.74 -5.89
CA VAL A 16 -19.78 -9.27 -5.80
C VAL A 16 -20.03 -8.69 -7.18
N LEU A 17 -19.26 -9.11 -8.20
CA LEU A 17 -19.41 -8.61 -9.56
C LEU A 17 -20.75 -9.00 -10.18
N SER A 18 -21.26 -10.21 -9.94
CA SER A 18 -22.58 -10.63 -10.42
C SER A 18 -23.72 -9.82 -9.81
N MET A 19 -23.62 -9.47 -8.53
CA MET A 19 -24.59 -8.60 -7.86
C MET A 19 -24.54 -7.18 -8.46
N LEU A 20 -23.35 -6.64 -8.70
CA LEU A 20 -23.18 -5.33 -9.34
C LEU A 20 -23.75 -5.33 -10.75
N ARG A 21 -23.46 -6.33 -11.57
CA ARG A 21 -24.01 -6.48 -12.92
C ARG A 21 -25.56 -6.54 -12.90
N GLN A 22 -26.12 -7.24 -11.92
CA GLN A 22 -27.57 -7.31 -11.75
C GLN A 22 -28.19 -5.95 -11.39
N GLU A 23 -27.57 -5.19 -10.50
CA GLU A 23 -28.07 -3.86 -10.15
C GLU A 23 -27.94 -2.88 -11.32
N LEU A 24 -26.78 -2.84 -11.99
CA LEU A 24 -26.54 -1.97 -13.14
C LEU A 24 -27.51 -2.26 -14.30
N SER A 25 -27.84 -3.52 -14.54
CA SER A 25 -28.77 -3.91 -15.61
C SER A 25 -30.19 -3.39 -15.40
N LYS A 26 -30.59 -3.02 -14.19
CA LYS A 26 -31.90 -2.38 -13.92
C LYS A 26 -31.97 -0.97 -14.50
N GLU A 27 -30.83 -0.33 -14.69
CA GLU A 27 -30.68 1.01 -15.24
C GLU A 27 -30.16 1.01 -16.69
N ASP A 28 -30.23 -0.15 -17.37
CA ASP A 28 -29.69 -0.38 -18.71
C ASP A 28 -28.18 -0.07 -18.84
N LEU A 29 -27.42 -0.28 -17.75
CA LEU A 29 -25.98 -0.09 -17.70
C LEU A 29 -25.24 -1.43 -17.59
N ASP A 30 -24.03 -1.46 -18.13
CA ASP A 30 -23.03 -2.48 -17.85
C ASP A 30 -21.82 -1.90 -17.09
N VAL A 31 -20.91 -2.77 -16.66
CA VAL A 31 -19.75 -2.35 -15.86
C VAL A 31 -18.83 -1.42 -16.65
N GLN A 32 -18.57 -1.70 -17.93
CA GLN A 32 -17.69 -0.90 -18.77
C GLN A 32 -18.25 0.49 -19.05
N THR A 33 -19.54 0.57 -19.38
CA THR A 33 -20.24 1.85 -19.56
C THR A 33 -20.21 2.66 -18.27
N THR A 34 -20.43 2.01 -17.12
CA THR A 34 -20.39 2.65 -15.80
C THR A 34 -18.99 3.21 -15.51
N ILE A 35 -17.92 2.44 -15.76
CA ILE A 35 -16.53 2.90 -15.63
C ILE A 35 -16.30 4.14 -16.49
N GLY A 36 -16.76 4.13 -17.76
CA GLY A 36 -16.64 5.28 -18.68
C GLY A 36 -17.32 6.53 -18.13
N ILE A 37 -18.54 6.40 -17.61
CA ILE A 37 -19.27 7.50 -16.98
C ILE A 37 -18.52 8.05 -15.76
N LEU A 38 -18.06 7.17 -14.86
CA LEU A 38 -17.35 7.57 -13.66
C LEU A 38 -16.01 8.28 -13.98
N ARG A 39 -15.31 7.85 -15.05
CA ARG A 39 -14.08 8.49 -15.52
C ARG A 39 -14.31 9.85 -16.17
N SER A 40 -15.52 10.09 -16.72
CA SER A 40 -15.85 11.38 -17.34
C SER A 40 -16.21 12.48 -16.34
N VAL A 41 -16.30 12.17 -15.05
CA VAL A 41 -16.50 13.18 -14.00
C VAL A 41 -15.25 14.04 -13.90
N GLU A 42 -15.40 15.33 -14.20
CA GLU A 42 -14.32 16.32 -14.14
C GLU A 42 -14.07 16.75 -12.69
N ILE A 43 -12.81 16.99 -12.37
CA ILE A 43 -12.39 17.60 -11.11
C ILE A 43 -12.45 19.11 -11.33
N ASP A 44 -13.25 19.83 -10.55
CA ASP A 44 -13.20 21.30 -10.53
C ASP A 44 -11.81 21.72 -10.00
N ALA A 45 -11.06 22.43 -10.85
CA ALA A 45 -9.68 22.82 -10.58
C ALA A 45 -9.49 23.81 -9.42
N GLU A 46 -10.55 24.16 -8.71
CA GLU A 46 -10.52 25.05 -7.56
C GLU A 46 -10.36 24.35 -6.20
N ASP A 47 -10.53 23.02 -6.14
CA ASP A 47 -10.27 22.25 -4.93
C ASP A 47 -8.83 21.72 -4.97
N ASP A 48 -7.93 22.42 -4.31
CA ASP A 48 -6.49 22.12 -4.16
C ASP A 48 -6.22 20.88 -3.27
N ASP A 49 -7.23 20.16 -2.84
CA ASP A 49 -7.08 18.90 -2.12
C ASP A 49 -6.98 17.75 -3.13
N GLU A 50 -5.79 17.14 -3.18
CA GLU A 50 -5.41 15.97 -4.01
C GLU A 50 -6.21 14.69 -3.74
N ASP A 51 -7.38 14.77 -3.14
CA ASP A 51 -8.22 13.61 -2.92
C ASP A 51 -8.84 13.16 -4.23
N GLU A 52 -8.44 12.00 -4.70
CA GLU A 52 -9.04 11.31 -5.84
C GLU A 52 -10.57 11.29 -5.67
N LEU A 53 -11.31 11.82 -6.67
CA LEU A 53 -12.76 11.82 -6.62
C LEU A 53 -13.32 10.42 -6.34
N ASP A 54 -14.32 10.33 -5.50
CA ASP A 54 -14.99 9.07 -5.18
C ASP A 54 -15.48 8.33 -6.44
N ALA A 55 -15.84 9.08 -7.49
CA ALA A 55 -16.17 8.51 -8.79
C ALA A 55 -15.00 7.76 -9.43
N HIS A 56 -13.79 8.33 -9.40
CA HIS A 56 -12.59 7.68 -9.92
C HIS A 56 -12.15 6.48 -9.06
N ARG A 57 -12.29 6.58 -7.74
CA ARG A 57 -12.05 5.45 -6.81
C ARG A 57 -12.98 4.28 -7.10
N LEU A 58 -14.26 4.57 -7.35
CA LEU A 58 -15.23 3.54 -7.73
C LEU A 58 -14.91 2.95 -9.11
N ALA A 59 -14.50 3.78 -10.10
CA ALA A 59 -14.05 3.29 -11.39
C ALA A 59 -12.86 2.34 -11.26
N ASN A 60 -11.84 2.71 -10.47
CA ASN A 60 -10.68 1.86 -10.17
C ASN A 60 -11.07 0.53 -9.54
N PHE A 61 -11.99 0.57 -8.57
CA PHE A 61 -12.51 -0.63 -7.93
C PHE A 61 -13.18 -1.58 -8.94
N LEU A 62 -14.06 -1.05 -9.82
CA LEU A 62 -14.77 -1.83 -10.84
C LEU A 62 -13.80 -2.41 -11.88
N GLU A 63 -12.81 -1.63 -12.34
CA GLU A 63 -11.78 -2.08 -13.28
C GLU A 63 -10.97 -3.25 -12.71
N VAL A 64 -10.51 -3.14 -11.45
CA VAL A 64 -9.74 -4.20 -10.80
C VAL A 64 -10.60 -5.46 -10.62
N LEU A 65 -11.85 -5.28 -10.18
CA LEU A 65 -12.76 -6.39 -9.94
C LEU A 65 -13.06 -7.15 -11.23
N GLU A 66 -13.34 -6.45 -12.33
CA GLU A 66 -13.67 -7.06 -13.62
C GLU A 66 -12.43 -7.70 -14.28
N LYS A 67 -11.31 -6.99 -14.28
CA LYS A 67 -10.07 -7.47 -14.91
C LYS A 67 -9.52 -8.73 -14.25
N TYR A 68 -9.65 -8.84 -12.93
CA TYR A 68 -9.04 -9.91 -12.15
C TYR A 68 -10.05 -10.87 -11.52
N GLU A 69 -11.35 -10.83 -11.92
CA GLU A 69 -12.42 -11.69 -11.40
C GLU A 69 -12.01 -13.17 -11.28
N GLN A 70 -11.31 -13.68 -12.28
CA GLN A 70 -10.89 -15.10 -12.34
C GLN A 70 -9.49 -15.34 -11.74
N SER A 71 -8.82 -14.30 -11.25
CA SER A 71 -7.49 -14.45 -10.70
C SER A 71 -7.54 -14.96 -9.25
N PRO A 72 -6.81 -16.03 -8.91
CA PRO A 72 -6.71 -16.49 -7.52
C PRO A 72 -5.99 -15.50 -6.61
N ALA A 73 -5.28 -14.52 -7.18
CA ALA A 73 -4.59 -13.47 -6.43
C ALA A 73 -5.52 -12.30 -6.07
N LEU A 74 -6.73 -12.22 -6.63
CA LEU A 74 -7.70 -11.20 -6.23
C LEU A 74 -8.37 -11.62 -4.92
N CYS A 75 -8.20 -10.79 -3.90
CA CYS A 75 -8.89 -10.89 -2.62
C CYS A 75 -9.83 -9.70 -2.46
N VAL A 76 -11.10 -9.96 -2.24
CA VAL A 76 -12.10 -8.93 -1.94
C VAL A 76 -12.48 -9.05 -0.47
N VAL A 77 -12.42 -7.94 0.24
CA VAL A 77 -12.71 -7.88 1.66
C VAL A 77 -13.86 -6.92 1.91
N PHE A 78 -14.87 -7.40 2.61
CA PHE A 78 -15.92 -6.58 3.17
C PHE A 78 -15.57 -6.25 4.63
N ASN A 79 -15.64 -4.98 4.95
CA ASN A 79 -15.42 -4.49 6.31
C ASN A 79 -16.65 -3.67 6.73
N SER A 80 -17.13 -3.91 7.95
CA SER A 80 -18.27 -3.20 8.53
C SER A 80 -17.96 -2.83 9.97
N GLN A 81 -18.00 -1.54 10.26
CA GLN A 81 -17.82 -1.02 11.61
C GLN A 81 -18.91 0.03 11.92
N GLY A 82 -19.87 -0.34 12.76
CA GLY A 82 -21.03 0.52 13.02
C GLY A 82 -21.86 0.73 11.74
N ASN A 83 -21.99 1.98 11.30
CA ASN A 83 -22.69 2.35 10.07
C ASN A 83 -21.75 2.51 8.86
N ASP A 84 -20.45 2.30 9.04
CA ASP A 84 -19.48 2.34 7.94
C ASP A 84 -19.32 0.95 7.32
N HIS A 85 -19.55 0.87 6.00
CA HIS A 85 -19.44 -0.35 5.23
C HIS A 85 -18.50 -0.11 4.06
N ARG A 86 -17.48 -0.95 3.94
CA ARG A 86 -16.46 -0.83 2.91
C ARG A 86 -16.20 -2.16 2.22
N VAL A 87 -16.07 -2.11 0.92
CA VAL A 87 -15.57 -3.23 0.11
C VAL A 87 -14.25 -2.80 -0.52
N THR A 88 -13.21 -3.60 -0.32
CA THR A 88 -11.87 -3.34 -0.85
C THR A 88 -11.38 -4.52 -1.67
N THR A 89 -10.63 -4.22 -2.74
CA THR A 89 -9.92 -5.21 -3.54
C THR A 89 -8.44 -5.18 -3.18
N HIS A 90 -7.84 -6.36 -3.02
CA HIS A 90 -6.41 -6.53 -2.81
C HIS A 90 -5.90 -7.51 -3.86
N LEU A 91 -4.91 -7.09 -4.64
CA LEU A 91 -4.21 -7.98 -5.55
C LEU A 91 -2.96 -8.49 -4.83
N LEU A 92 -2.98 -9.77 -4.45
CA LEU A 92 -1.98 -10.35 -3.54
C LEU A 92 -0.68 -10.75 -4.25
N ASP A 93 -0.68 -10.74 -5.58
CA ASP A 93 0.50 -11.02 -6.40
C ASP A 93 0.84 -9.81 -7.27
N PRO A 94 1.88 -9.04 -6.91
CA PRO A 94 2.30 -7.89 -7.70
C PRO A 94 2.83 -8.28 -9.09
N GLY A 95 3.31 -9.51 -9.27
CA GLY A 95 3.78 -10.02 -10.54
C GLY A 95 2.72 -9.96 -11.64
N ILE A 96 1.45 -10.17 -11.30
CA ILE A 96 0.33 -10.09 -12.27
C ILE A 96 0.23 -8.71 -12.93
N VAL A 97 0.58 -7.64 -12.20
CA VAL A 97 0.57 -6.28 -12.75
C VAL A 97 1.87 -5.97 -13.47
N SER A 98 3.01 -6.26 -12.83
CA SER A 98 4.33 -5.91 -13.35
C SER A 98 4.77 -6.77 -14.53
N GLN A 99 4.31 -8.02 -14.63
CA GLN A 99 4.65 -8.92 -15.73
C GLN A 99 4.36 -8.32 -17.10
N SER A 100 3.22 -7.66 -17.27
CA SER A 100 2.86 -7.04 -18.54
C SER A 100 3.86 -5.96 -18.98
N VAL A 101 4.46 -5.25 -18.03
CA VAL A 101 5.54 -4.29 -18.29
C VAL A 101 6.83 -5.02 -18.58
N MET A 102 7.15 -6.05 -17.79
CA MET A 102 8.37 -6.85 -17.98
C MET A 102 8.39 -7.54 -19.35
N ASP A 103 7.24 -7.98 -19.86
CA ASP A 103 7.11 -8.62 -21.18
C ASP A 103 7.34 -7.64 -22.33
N THR A 104 7.03 -6.37 -22.15
CA THR A 104 7.09 -5.36 -23.24
C THR A 104 8.41 -4.62 -23.33
N VAL A 105 9.14 -4.45 -22.21
CA VAL A 105 10.42 -3.72 -22.22
C VAL A 105 11.57 -4.59 -22.74
N GLN A 106 12.50 -4.02 -23.47
CA GLN A 106 13.68 -4.74 -23.94
C GLN A 106 14.71 -4.98 -22.83
N GLY A 107 14.76 -4.11 -21.85
CA GLY A 107 15.61 -4.23 -20.68
C GLY A 107 15.12 -3.30 -19.58
N GLY A 108 15.50 -3.58 -18.34
CA GLY A 108 15.11 -2.80 -17.18
C GLY A 108 16.16 -2.84 -16.09
N ILE A 109 16.23 -1.80 -15.29
CA ILE A 109 17.06 -1.73 -14.09
C ILE A 109 16.13 -1.42 -12.92
N LEU A 110 16.13 -2.31 -11.95
CA LEU A 110 15.45 -2.13 -10.66
C LEU A 110 16.51 -1.83 -9.61
N MET A 111 16.36 -0.75 -8.88
CA MET A 111 17.33 -0.39 -7.84
C MET A 111 16.63 0.19 -6.60
N SER A 112 17.11 -0.20 -5.44
CA SER A 112 16.69 0.35 -4.15
C SER A 112 17.75 0.08 -3.10
N GLY A 113 17.82 0.90 -2.06
CA GLY A 113 18.63 0.63 -0.88
C GLY A 113 18.16 -0.56 -0.04
N THR A 114 16.97 -1.09 -0.31
CA THR A 114 16.30 -2.15 0.45
C THR A 114 15.88 -3.35 -0.39
N LEU A 115 16.35 -3.46 -1.64
CA LEU A 115 16.05 -4.57 -2.55
C LEU A 115 16.94 -5.79 -2.20
N THR A 116 16.65 -6.40 -1.06
CA THR A 116 17.48 -7.49 -0.51
C THR A 116 16.60 -8.62 0.02
N PRO A 117 16.80 -9.89 -0.40
CA PRO A 117 17.73 -10.31 -1.44
C PRO A 117 17.20 -9.95 -2.85
N PRO A 118 18.06 -9.50 -3.80
CA PRO A 118 17.61 -9.04 -5.11
C PRO A 118 16.93 -10.13 -5.95
N GLU A 119 17.31 -11.39 -5.79
CA GLU A 119 16.75 -12.53 -6.52
C GLU A 119 15.25 -12.71 -6.24
N MET A 120 14.80 -12.44 -5.02
CA MET A 120 13.40 -12.54 -4.63
C MET A 120 12.50 -11.64 -5.49
N TYR A 121 13.00 -10.47 -5.87
CA TYR A 121 12.23 -9.52 -6.66
C TYR A 121 12.05 -9.94 -8.11
N THR A 122 12.92 -10.79 -8.63
CA THR A 122 12.77 -11.38 -9.97
C THR A 122 11.49 -12.19 -10.07
N GLU A 123 11.23 -13.04 -9.09
CA GLU A 123 9.99 -13.84 -9.01
C GLU A 123 8.78 -12.97 -8.68
N THR A 124 8.89 -12.15 -7.64
CA THR A 124 7.79 -11.33 -7.14
C THR A 124 7.27 -10.34 -8.19
N LEU A 125 8.14 -9.84 -9.08
CA LEU A 125 7.76 -8.91 -10.13
C LEU A 125 7.43 -9.58 -11.46
N GLY A 126 7.44 -10.91 -11.52
CA GLY A 126 7.07 -11.66 -12.71
C GLY A 126 8.01 -11.44 -13.89
N VAL A 127 9.33 -11.34 -13.63
CA VAL A 127 10.31 -11.27 -14.73
C VAL A 127 10.30 -12.61 -15.47
N PRO A 128 10.13 -12.62 -16.84
CA PRO A 128 10.11 -13.85 -17.60
C PRO A 128 11.36 -14.69 -17.37
N SER A 129 11.19 -16.00 -17.16
CA SER A 129 12.27 -16.93 -16.82
C SER A 129 13.34 -17.07 -17.90
N GLU A 130 12.98 -16.78 -19.15
CA GLU A 130 13.90 -16.79 -20.31
C GLU A 130 14.76 -15.54 -20.42
N ARG A 131 14.48 -14.50 -19.63
CA ARG A 131 15.30 -13.28 -19.64
C ARG A 131 16.54 -13.45 -18.78
N PRO A 132 17.72 -13.04 -19.29
CA PRO A 132 18.90 -12.98 -18.46
C PRO A 132 18.74 -11.91 -17.37
N VAL A 133 18.97 -12.30 -16.12
CA VAL A 133 18.92 -11.42 -14.95
C VAL A 133 20.30 -11.35 -14.32
N ILE A 134 20.73 -10.13 -13.98
CA ILE A 134 21.89 -9.88 -13.14
C ILE A 134 21.36 -9.32 -11.83
N ALA A 135 21.58 -10.04 -10.73
CA ALA A 135 21.17 -9.65 -9.39
C ALA A 135 22.43 -9.35 -8.57
N GLU A 136 22.62 -8.07 -8.25
CA GLU A 136 23.83 -7.59 -7.59
C GLU A 136 23.50 -6.77 -6.34
N SER A 137 24.26 -7.00 -5.28
CA SER A 137 24.23 -6.19 -4.07
C SER A 137 25.55 -5.45 -3.89
N TYR A 138 25.46 -4.15 -3.76
CA TYR A 138 26.63 -3.29 -3.55
C TYR A 138 26.76 -2.92 -2.07
N PRO A 139 27.99 -2.93 -1.52
CA PRO A 139 28.20 -2.49 -0.16
C PRO A 139 27.87 -1.00 -0.01
N SER A 140 27.38 -0.63 1.17
CA SER A 140 27.14 0.78 1.47
C SER A 140 28.45 1.59 1.38
N PRO A 141 28.46 2.72 0.67
CA PRO A 141 29.63 3.62 0.63
C PRO A 141 29.85 4.33 1.98
N PHE A 142 28.87 4.27 2.88
CA PHE A 142 28.96 4.88 4.20
C PHE A 142 29.61 3.91 5.20
N MET A 143 30.65 4.37 5.87
CA MET A 143 31.36 3.58 6.86
C MET A 143 30.47 3.22 8.04
N ALA A 144 30.54 1.96 8.50
CA ALA A 144 29.67 1.45 9.57
C ALA A 144 29.89 2.18 10.93
N ASP A 145 31.11 2.60 11.21
CA ASP A 145 31.50 3.37 12.40
C ASP A 145 30.89 4.78 12.44
N ARG A 146 30.48 5.29 11.29
CA ARG A 146 29.78 6.59 11.16
C ARG A 146 28.26 6.45 11.19
N ARG A 147 27.74 5.27 11.47
CA ARG A 147 26.30 4.96 11.55
C ARG A 147 25.99 4.20 12.84
N PRO A 148 26.31 4.76 14.01
CA PRO A 148 25.97 4.10 15.24
C PRO A 148 24.44 3.97 15.38
N VAL A 149 23.98 2.76 15.73
CA VAL A 149 22.58 2.49 16.04
C VAL A 149 22.49 2.26 17.54
N MET A 150 21.70 3.09 18.20
CA MET A 150 21.45 2.98 19.64
C MET A 150 19.97 2.68 19.87
N ILE A 151 19.69 1.75 20.78
CA ILE A 151 18.34 1.36 21.15
C ILE A 151 18.12 1.73 22.62
N ALA A 152 17.18 2.65 22.85
CA ALA A 152 16.75 2.98 24.20
C ALA A 152 15.75 1.92 24.69
N SER A 153 16.21 1.03 25.58
CA SER A 153 15.42 -0.11 26.07
C SER A 153 14.44 0.25 27.21
N ASP A 154 14.57 1.46 27.76
CA ASP A 154 13.77 1.95 28.90
C ASP A 154 12.55 2.81 28.48
N VAL A 155 12.30 2.93 27.18
CA VAL A 155 11.17 3.63 26.58
C VAL A 155 10.46 2.75 25.54
N THR A 156 9.21 3.09 25.23
CA THR A 156 8.42 2.36 24.22
C THR A 156 7.48 3.26 23.48
N SER A 157 7.19 2.95 22.20
CA SER A 157 6.15 3.59 21.39
C SER A 157 4.77 2.93 21.53
N LYS A 158 4.68 1.80 22.26
CA LYS A 158 3.43 1.05 22.44
C LYS A 158 2.33 1.93 23.02
N TYR A 159 1.17 1.97 22.34
CA TYR A 159 0.03 2.81 22.73
C TYR A 159 -0.40 2.60 24.19
N THR A 160 -0.50 1.34 24.65
CA THR A 160 -0.93 0.99 26.00
C THR A 160 0.06 1.39 27.10
N ALA A 161 1.28 1.74 26.74
CA ALA A 161 2.34 2.20 27.66
C ALA A 161 2.58 3.72 27.57
N ARG A 162 1.74 4.45 26.84
CA ARG A 162 1.79 5.91 26.79
C ARG A 162 1.46 6.49 28.15
N GLY A 163 2.29 7.41 28.62
CA GLY A 163 2.11 8.09 29.89
C GLY A 163 3.23 9.08 30.16
N GLU A 164 3.05 9.92 31.18
CA GLU A 164 3.98 11.01 31.49
C GLU A 164 5.41 10.55 31.75
N THR A 165 5.58 9.45 32.46
CA THR A 165 6.90 8.87 32.77
C THR A 165 7.63 8.44 31.50
N ASN A 166 6.96 7.73 30.59
CA ASN A 166 7.54 7.28 29.32
C ASN A 166 7.88 8.48 28.42
N THR A 167 6.97 9.45 28.33
CA THR A 167 7.17 10.68 27.56
C THR A 167 8.33 11.49 28.08
N ARG A 168 8.50 11.61 29.41
CA ARG A 168 9.64 12.28 30.02
C ARG A 168 10.96 11.60 29.65
N LYS A 169 11.06 10.29 29.75
CA LYS A 169 12.26 9.53 29.35
C LYS A 169 12.61 9.72 27.88
N ILE A 170 11.62 9.64 26.98
CA ILE A 170 11.83 9.91 25.55
C ILE A 170 12.40 11.31 25.35
N ARG A 171 11.88 12.33 26.05
CA ARG A 171 12.37 13.71 25.99
C ARG A 171 13.81 13.82 26.50
N GLU A 172 14.15 13.12 27.58
CA GLU A 172 15.50 13.10 28.14
C GLU A 172 16.51 12.50 27.13
N HIS A 173 16.16 11.39 26.46
CA HIS A 173 16.98 10.83 25.38
C HIS A 173 17.16 11.80 24.21
N ILE A 174 16.08 12.42 23.75
CA ILE A 174 16.13 13.43 22.69
C ILE A 174 17.06 14.59 23.08
N GLN A 175 16.92 15.13 24.29
CA GLN A 175 17.77 16.20 24.78
C GLN A 175 19.25 15.79 24.84
N ALA A 176 19.54 14.58 25.30
CA ALA A 176 20.92 14.09 25.35
C ALA A 176 21.53 13.99 23.93
N ILE A 177 20.76 13.51 22.95
CA ILE A 177 21.21 13.43 21.56
C ILE A 177 21.46 14.84 21.00
N LEU A 178 20.53 15.78 21.21
CA LEU A 178 20.66 17.16 20.72
C LEU A 178 21.90 17.86 21.30
N GLN A 179 22.20 17.64 22.58
CA GLN A 179 23.34 18.25 23.27
C GLN A 179 24.70 17.68 22.81
N GLN A 180 24.73 16.42 22.39
CA GLN A 180 25.98 15.74 22.04
C GLN A 180 26.23 15.66 20.53
N THR A 181 25.23 16.01 19.69
CA THR A 181 25.36 15.91 18.25
C THR A 181 25.70 17.27 17.64
N PRO A 182 26.89 17.45 17.09
CA PRO A 182 27.22 18.67 16.34
C PRO A 182 26.48 18.61 14.99
N GLY A 183 25.68 19.65 14.68
CA GLY A 183 25.00 19.79 13.40
C GLY A 183 23.49 19.57 13.49
N HIS A 184 22.91 19.04 12.42
CA HIS A 184 21.44 18.88 12.31
C HIS A 184 20.99 17.54 12.87
N VAL A 185 19.86 17.54 13.57
CA VAL A 185 19.18 16.34 14.07
C VAL A 185 17.76 16.31 13.53
N ALA A 186 17.34 15.18 12.95
CA ALA A 186 15.96 14.93 12.54
C ALA A 186 15.29 14.00 13.58
N ILE A 187 14.09 14.38 14.03
CA ILE A 187 13.29 13.60 14.98
C ILE A 187 12.01 13.18 14.26
N PHE A 188 11.81 11.86 14.12
CA PHE A 188 10.61 11.28 13.54
C PHE A 188 9.69 10.80 14.66
N CYS A 189 8.48 11.32 14.71
CA CYS A 189 7.44 10.95 15.67
C CYS A 189 6.32 10.18 14.96
N GLN A 190 5.74 9.21 15.66
CA GLN A 190 4.59 8.41 15.23
C GLN A 190 3.34 8.81 15.99
#